data_7296714ae372194d4f0593a3a2706ee2
#
_entry.id   7296714ae372194d4f0593a3a2706ee2
#
_cell.length_a   1.000
_cell.length_b   1.000
_cell.length_c   1.000
_cell.angle_alpha   90.00
_cell.angle_beta   90.00
_cell.angle_gamma   90.00
#
_symmetry.space_group_name_H-M   'P 1'
#
loop_
_entity.id
_entity.type
_entity.pdbx_description
1 polymer ?
#
loop_
_entity_poly.entity_id
_entity_poly.type
_entity_poly.pdbx_seq_one_letter_code
_entity_poly.pdbx_strand_id
1 'polypeptide(L)'
;MKLSGGVEWALHCCVVLTAATEPVPAARLAQLHDVSPSYLAKQMQALSRANLVKSIQGKTGGYVLTRAASDIAVLDVVQAVDGASPAFTCTEIRQRGPFGTPPQDCVKPCPIARAMAAADAAWRASLAAVSIADLVGSVEQDSGPQALPSIGTWLDAANGSDG
;
A
#
# COMPACT_ATOMS: atom_id res chain seq x y z
N MET A 1 14.24 -3.60 -6.57
CA MET A 1 12.79 -3.83 -6.75
C MET A 1 12.16 -2.51 -7.17
N LYS A 2 11.24 -2.51 -8.12
CA LYS A 2 10.56 -1.29 -8.58
C LYS A 2 9.10 -1.39 -8.17
N LEU A 3 8.64 -0.49 -7.29
CA LEU A 3 7.24 -0.34 -6.94
C LEU A 3 6.51 0.50 -8.00
N SER A 4 5.22 0.23 -8.23
CA SER A 4 4.39 1.08 -9.08
C SER A 4 4.10 2.41 -8.38
N GLY A 5 3.86 3.47 -9.17
CA GLY A 5 3.43 4.76 -8.61
C GLY A 5 2.11 4.68 -7.86
N GLY A 6 1.30 3.62 -8.08
CA GLY A 6 0.07 3.37 -7.34
C GLY A 6 0.26 3.13 -5.85
N VAL A 7 1.41 2.59 -5.44
CA VAL A 7 1.73 2.36 -4.03
C VAL A 7 1.82 3.67 -3.26
N GLU A 8 2.48 4.68 -3.84
CA GLU A 8 2.60 6.01 -3.23
C GLU A 8 1.22 6.61 -2.96
N TRP A 9 0.32 6.62 -3.95
CA TRP A 9 -1.04 7.13 -3.81
C TRP A 9 -1.86 6.34 -2.78
N ALA A 10 -1.73 5.02 -2.78
CA ALA A 10 -2.43 4.17 -1.82
C ALA A 10 -1.99 4.45 -0.37
N LEU A 11 -0.69 4.63 -0.12
CA LEU A 11 -0.15 4.98 1.19
C LEU A 11 -0.64 6.36 1.64
N HIS A 12 -0.58 7.37 0.76
CA HIS A 12 -1.11 8.71 1.07
C HIS A 12 -2.61 8.66 1.40
N CYS A 13 -3.41 7.91 0.64
CA CYS A 13 -4.84 7.75 0.95
C CYS A 13 -5.04 7.09 2.33
N CYS A 14 -4.29 6.04 2.67
CA CYS A 14 -4.40 5.41 3.98
C CYS A 14 -4.06 6.38 5.12
N VAL A 15 -3.02 7.21 4.96
CA VAL A 15 -2.62 8.22 5.96
C VAL A 15 -3.71 9.28 6.14
N VAL A 16 -4.23 9.88 5.06
CA VAL A 16 -5.22 10.96 5.19
C VAL A 16 -6.59 10.46 5.66
N LEU A 17 -6.94 9.20 5.37
CA LEU A 17 -8.17 8.58 5.89
C LEU A 17 -8.16 8.42 7.42
N THR A 18 -7.00 8.44 8.08
CA THR A 18 -6.92 8.42 9.55
C THR A 18 -7.42 9.71 10.18
N ALA A 19 -7.34 10.81 9.46
CA ALA A 19 -7.72 12.15 9.95
C ALA A 19 -9.20 12.49 9.71
N ALA A 20 -9.87 11.78 8.80
CA ALA A 20 -11.28 11.98 8.50
C ALA A 20 -12.16 11.29 9.55
N THR A 21 -13.26 11.95 9.95
CA THR A 21 -14.26 11.39 10.88
C THR A 21 -15.42 10.74 10.14
N GLU A 22 -15.63 11.13 8.89
CA GLU A 22 -16.70 10.63 8.01
C GLU A 22 -16.12 9.87 6.81
N PRO A 23 -16.92 9.02 6.13
CA PRO A 23 -16.47 8.37 4.91
C PRO A 23 -16.06 9.39 3.83
N VAL A 24 -14.90 9.21 3.21
CA VAL A 24 -14.33 10.16 2.25
C VAL A 24 -14.62 9.72 0.81
N PRO A 25 -15.34 10.53 0.01
CA PRO A 25 -15.58 10.21 -1.39
C PRO A 25 -14.26 10.12 -2.19
N ALA A 26 -14.19 9.19 -3.15
CA ALA A 26 -13.01 9.03 -4.01
C ALA A 26 -12.64 10.33 -4.76
N ALA A 27 -13.64 11.09 -5.21
CA ALA A 27 -13.43 12.37 -5.86
C ALA A 27 -12.73 13.39 -4.93
N ARG A 28 -13.03 13.35 -3.64
CA ARG A 28 -12.42 14.23 -2.65
C ARG A 28 -10.96 13.86 -2.39
N LEU A 29 -10.66 12.57 -2.29
CA LEU A 29 -9.27 12.08 -2.21
C LEU A 29 -8.48 12.45 -3.49
N ALA A 30 -9.10 12.32 -4.66
CA ALA A 30 -8.47 12.69 -5.92
C ALA A 30 -8.17 14.21 -5.99
N GLN A 31 -9.09 15.05 -5.52
CA GLN A 31 -8.91 16.50 -5.43
C GLN A 31 -7.79 16.87 -4.46
N LEU A 32 -7.72 16.22 -3.28
CA LEU A 32 -6.67 16.46 -2.29
C LEU A 32 -5.27 16.23 -2.88
N HIS A 33 -5.14 15.20 -3.70
CA HIS A 33 -3.85 14.77 -4.26
C HIS A 33 -3.59 15.28 -5.67
N ASP A 34 -4.50 16.08 -6.25
CA ASP A 34 -4.42 16.59 -7.63
C ASP A 34 -4.17 15.48 -8.67
N VAL A 35 -4.95 14.40 -8.57
CA VAL A 35 -4.88 13.25 -9.48
C VAL A 35 -6.23 12.98 -10.12
N SER A 36 -6.23 12.24 -11.27
CA SER A 36 -7.49 11.87 -11.90
C SER A 36 -8.29 10.91 -11.00
N PRO A 37 -9.62 11.11 -10.86
CA PRO A 37 -10.47 10.22 -10.06
C PRO A 37 -10.41 8.76 -10.51
N SER A 38 -10.30 8.50 -11.82
CA SER A 38 -10.21 7.14 -12.37
C SER A 38 -8.91 6.44 -12.00
N TYR A 39 -7.79 7.18 -11.95
CA TYR A 39 -6.51 6.62 -11.52
C TYR A 39 -6.54 6.26 -10.03
N LEU A 40 -7.07 7.16 -9.18
CA LEU A 40 -7.17 6.91 -7.75
C LEU A 40 -8.15 5.78 -7.43
N ALA A 41 -9.29 5.71 -8.13
CA ALA A 41 -10.28 4.66 -7.96
C ALA A 41 -9.69 3.26 -8.11
N LYS A 42 -8.73 3.07 -9.03
CA LYS A 42 -8.01 1.80 -9.18
C LYS A 42 -7.26 1.41 -7.92
N GLN A 43 -6.58 2.37 -7.27
CA GLN A 43 -5.83 2.11 -6.04
C GLN A 43 -6.78 1.82 -4.87
N MET A 44 -7.86 2.60 -4.75
CA MET A 44 -8.88 2.36 -3.73
C MET A 44 -9.56 1.00 -3.88
N GLN A 45 -9.80 0.54 -5.11
CA GLN A 45 -10.30 -0.81 -5.37
C GLN A 45 -9.29 -1.90 -4.95
N ALA A 46 -7.99 -1.68 -5.18
CA ALA A 46 -6.95 -2.60 -4.74
C ALA A 46 -6.92 -2.71 -3.21
N LEU A 47 -6.95 -1.59 -2.50
CA LEU A 47 -7.05 -1.53 -1.05
C LEU A 47 -8.33 -2.19 -0.52
N SER A 48 -9.47 -1.99 -1.19
CA SER A 48 -10.75 -2.59 -0.82
C SER A 48 -10.75 -4.11 -0.97
N ARG A 49 -10.18 -4.63 -2.07
CA ARG A 49 -10.03 -6.09 -2.28
C ARG A 49 -9.14 -6.73 -1.22
N ALA A 50 -8.13 -6.01 -0.74
CA ALA A 50 -7.24 -6.43 0.35
C ALA A 50 -7.86 -6.20 1.75
N ASN A 51 -9.09 -5.70 1.83
CA ASN A 51 -9.78 -5.38 3.08
C ASN A 51 -9.00 -4.39 3.96
N LEU A 52 -8.30 -3.43 3.37
CA LEU A 52 -7.62 -2.32 4.07
C LEU A 52 -8.53 -1.10 4.17
N VAL A 53 -9.37 -0.89 3.16
CA VAL A 53 -10.45 0.09 3.18
C VAL A 53 -11.78 -0.58 2.83
N LYS A 54 -12.89 0.03 3.18
CA LYS A 54 -14.22 -0.34 2.71
C LYS A 54 -14.96 0.87 2.17
N SER A 55 -15.81 0.63 1.17
CA SER A 55 -16.71 1.63 0.63
C SER A 55 -18.02 1.63 1.41
N ILE A 56 -18.45 2.79 1.86
CA ILE A 56 -19.77 3.03 2.44
C ILE A 56 -20.65 3.61 1.33
N GLN A 57 -21.83 3.02 1.12
CA GLN A 57 -22.79 3.47 0.11
C GLN A 57 -23.70 4.57 0.68
N GLY A 58 -24.23 5.42 -0.20
CA GLY A 58 -25.21 6.46 0.15
C GLY A 58 -24.75 7.88 -0.19
N LYS A 59 -25.60 8.88 0.15
CA LYS A 59 -25.35 10.30 -0.14
C LYS A 59 -24.06 10.80 0.53
N THR A 60 -23.78 10.35 1.75
CA THR A 60 -22.56 10.62 2.52
C THR A 60 -21.58 9.46 2.45
N GLY A 61 -21.59 8.73 1.34
CA GLY A 61 -20.75 7.56 1.14
C GLY A 61 -19.31 7.92 0.79
N GLY A 62 -18.44 6.94 0.92
CA GLY A 62 -17.01 7.10 0.65
C GLY A 62 -16.20 5.95 1.21
N TYR A 63 -14.91 6.15 1.36
CA TYR A 63 -13.98 5.16 1.88
C TYR A 63 -13.64 5.45 3.35
N VAL A 64 -13.52 4.37 4.12
CA VAL A 64 -12.97 4.38 5.48
C VAL A 64 -11.98 3.24 5.63
N LEU A 65 -11.03 3.35 6.57
CA LEU A 65 -10.17 2.22 6.94
C LEU A 65 -11.02 1.12 7.60
N THR A 66 -10.63 -0.14 7.41
CA THR A 66 -11.34 -1.29 8.00
C THR A 66 -10.90 -1.61 9.42
N ARG A 67 -9.72 -1.12 9.83
CA ARG A 67 -9.09 -1.36 11.12
C ARG A 67 -8.21 -0.19 11.53
N ALA A 68 -7.69 -0.22 12.75
CA ALA A 68 -6.81 0.82 13.26
C ALA A 68 -5.55 0.98 12.39
N ALA A 69 -5.07 2.21 12.25
CA ALA A 69 -3.87 2.52 11.46
C ALA A 69 -2.62 1.77 11.95
N SER A 70 -2.54 1.47 13.25
CA SER A 70 -1.48 0.63 13.86
C SER A 70 -1.49 -0.83 13.37
N ASP A 71 -2.65 -1.30 12.88
CA ASP A 71 -2.85 -2.68 12.43
C ASP A 71 -2.73 -2.83 10.90
N ILE A 72 -2.34 -1.77 10.22
CA ILE A 72 -2.09 -1.75 8.77
C ILE A 72 -0.60 -1.45 8.56
N ALA A 73 0.14 -2.46 8.10
CA ALA A 73 1.55 -2.28 7.74
C ALA A 73 1.70 -1.66 6.35
N VAL A 74 2.79 -0.94 6.13
CA VAL A 74 3.17 -0.47 4.79
C VAL A 74 3.25 -1.63 3.79
N LEU A 75 3.71 -2.80 4.24
CA LEU A 75 3.74 -4.01 3.42
C LEU A 75 2.35 -4.43 2.94
N ASP A 76 1.31 -4.32 3.78
CA ASP A 76 -0.07 -4.68 3.39
C ASP A 76 -0.54 -3.83 2.21
N VAL A 77 -0.24 -2.53 2.24
CA VAL A 77 -0.60 -1.59 1.17
C VAL A 77 0.19 -1.89 -0.11
N VAL A 78 1.49 -2.15 0.01
CA VAL A 78 2.34 -2.54 -1.14
C VAL A 78 1.80 -3.81 -1.81
N GLN A 79 1.48 -4.83 -1.02
CA GLN A 79 0.96 -6.10 -1.54
C GLN A 79 -0.45 -5.97 -2.13
N ALA A 80 -1.28 -5.08 -1.60
CA ALA A 80 -2.60 -4.79 -2.14
C ALA A 80 -2.52 -4.21 -3.57
N VAL A 81 -1.55 -3.34 -3.82
CA VAL A 81 -1.40 -2.62 -5.10
C VAL A 81 -0.58 -3.40 -6.11
N ASP A 82 0.60 -3.88 -5.72
CA ASP A 82 1.58 -4.50 -6.61
C ASP A 82 1.60 -6.03 -6.54
N GLY A 83 0.84 -6.61 -5.59
CA GLY A 83 0.79 -8.04 -5.37
C GLY A 83 1.89 -8.55 -4.44
N ALA A 84 1.76 -9.82 -4.05
CA ALA A 84 2.66 -10.48 -3.09
C ALA A 84 3.74 -11.34 -3.75
N SER A 85 3.82 -11.36 -5.08
CA SER A 85 4.77 -12.19 -5.81
C SER A 85 6.22 -11.79 -5.50
N PRO A 86 7.15 -12.77 -5.38
CA PRO A 86 8.56 -12.47 -5.23
C PRO A 86 9.10 -11.65 -6.42
N ALA A 87 10.04 -10.74 -6.14
CA ALA A 87 10.67 -9.94 -7.18
C ALA A 87 11.57 -10.74 -8.12
N PHE A 88 11.99 -11.94 -7.71
CA PHE A 88 12.87 -12.82 -8.45
C PHE A 88 12.29 -14.24 -8.57
N THR A 89 12.31 -14.78 -9.77
CA THR A 89 11.94 -16.17 -10.06
C THR A 89 13.14 -16.88 -10.67
N CYS A 90 13.59 -17.95 -10.02
CA CYS A 90 14.67 -18.79 -10.53
C CYS A 90 14.16 -19.68 -11.68
N THR A 91 14.89 -19.70 -12.80
CA THR A 91 14.60 -20.56 -13.96
C THR A 91 15.54 -21.74 -14.06
N GLU A 92 16.28 -22.05 -12.97
CA GLU A 92 17.24 -23.16 -12.88
C GLU A 92 18.28 -23.17 -14.01
N ILE A 93 18.85 -22.00 -14.32
CA ILE A 93 19.87 -21.86 -15.39
C ILE A 93 21.05 -22.80 -15.18
N ARG A 94 21.38 -23.12 -13.90
CA ARG A 94 22.47 -24.05 -13.56
C ARG A 94 22.28 -25.46 -14.12
N GLN A 95 21.09 -25.84 -14.56
CA GLN A 95 20.79 -27.13 -15.17
C GLN A 95 20.96 -27.12 -16.70
N ARG A 96 21.35 -26.00 -17.30
CA ARG A 96 21.41 -25.82 -18.74
C ARG A 96 22.83 -25.78 -19.25
N GLY A 97 22.98 -26.11 -20.54
CA GLY A 97 24.27 -26.03 -21.25
C GLY A 97 25.19 -27.19 -20.97
N PRO A 98 26.43 -27.14 -21.53
CA PRO A 98 27.37 -28.28 -21.51
C PRO A 98 27.93 -28.61 -20.11
N PHE A 99 27.81 -27.69 -19.15
CA PHE A 99 28.21 -27.87 -17.75
C PHE A 99 27.01 -27.87 -16.79
N GLY A 100 25.82 -28.15 -17.33
CA GLY A 100 24.60 -28.18 -16.53
C GLY A 100 24.65 -29.22 -15.43
N THR A 101 24.29 -28.84 -14.20
CA THR A 101 24.15 -29.78 -13.08
C THR A 101 22.90 -30.62 -13.29
N PRO A 102 22.98 -31.95 -13.22
CA PRO A 102 21.82 -32.85 -13.35
C PRO A 102 20.74 -32.49 -12.32
N PRO A 103 19.43 -32.52 -12.67
CA PRO A 103 18.34 -32.19 -11.77
C PRO A 103 18.37 -32.91 -10.42
N GLN A 104 18.75 -34.20 -10.41
CA GLN A 104 18.85 -35.01 -9.21
C GLN A 104 19.93 -34.52 -8.23
N ASP A 105 20.95 -33.79 -8.73
CA ASP A 105 22.04 -33.23 -7.91
C ASP A 105 21.69 -31.82 -7.40
N CYS A 106 20.57 -31.25 -7.89
CA CYS A 106 20.07 -29.92 -7.48
C CYS A 106 19.17 -30.00 -6.24
N VAL A 107 19.64 -30.70 -5.17
CA VAL A 107 18.85 -30.93 -3.93
C VAL A 107 18.47 -29.65 -3.19
N LYS A 108 19.31 -28.62 -3.28
CA LYS A 108 19.06 -27.31 -2.63
C LYS A 108 18.72 -26.26 -3.70
N PRO A 109 17.90 -25.24 -3.36
CA PRO A 109 17.68 -24.11 -4.26
C PRO A 109 19.01 -23.49 -4.70
N CYS A 110 19.04 -22.96 -5.93
CA CYS A 110 20.20 -22.27 -6.49
C CYS A 110 20.75 -21.22 -5.50
N PRO A 111 22.08 -21.09 -5.34
CA PRO A 111 22.66 -20.07 -4.47
C PRO A 111 22.19 -18.66 -4.79
N ILE A 112 22.01 -18.33 -6.08
CA ILE A 112 21.46 -17.03 -6.51
C ILE A 112 20.01 -16.88 -6.04
N ALA A 113 19.18 -17.89 -6.21
CA ALA A 113 17.80 -17.86 -5.74
C ALA A 113 17.71 -17.68 -4.22
N ARG A 114 18.60 -18.33 -3.45
CA ARG A 114 18.67 -18.16 -1.99
C ARG A 114 19.07 -16.76 -1.59
N ALA A 115 20.05 -16.16 -2.26
CA ALA A 115 20.47 -14.79 -2.01
C ALA A 115 19.34 -13.79 -2.32
N MET A 116 18.64 -13.97 -3.45
CA MET A 116 17.52 -13.12 -3.83
C MET A 116 16.32 -13.29 -2.90
N ALA A 117 16.03 -14.50 -2.45
CA ALA A 117 14.97 -14.77 -1.47
C ALA A 117 15.29 -14.12 -0.10
N ALA A 118 16.54 -14.16 0.34
CA ALA A 118 16.96 -13.49 1.58
C ALA A 118 16.82 -11.95 1.49
N ALA A 119 17.17 -11.37 0.34
CA ALA A 119 16.99 -9.93 0.10
C ALA A 119 15.50 -9.53 0.07
N ASP A 120 14.65 -10.32 -0.60
CA ASP A 120 13.20 -10.10 -0.63
C ASP A 120 12.59 -10.19 0.78
N ALA A 121 13.00 -11.19 1.57
CA ALA A 121 12.54 -11.34 2.95
C ALA A 121 12.94 -10.16 3.84
N ALA A 122 14.18 -9.66 3.73
CA ALA A 122 14.65 -8.50 4.48
C ALA A 122 13.88 -7.22 4.11
N TRP A 123 13.63 -7.02 2.81
CA TRP A 123 12.84 -5.90 2.33
C TRP A 123 11.39 -5.95 2.85
N ARG A 124 10.74 -7.12 2.78
CA ARG A 124 9.38 -7.31 3.30
C ARG A 124 9.32 -7.08 4.80
N ALA A 125 10.29 -7.59 5.56
CA ALA A 125 10.38 -7.38 7.00
C ALA A 125 10.49 -5.89 7.35
N SER A 126 11.28 -5.13 6.60
CA SER A 126 11.40 -3.67 6.77
C SER A 126 10.07 -2.95 6.55
N LEU A 127 9.30 -3.29 5.51
CA LEU A 127 7.99 -2.67 5.25
C LEU A 127 6.91 -3.15 6.24
N ALA A 128 7.00 -4.38 6.72
CA ALA A 128 6.08 -4.91 7.74
C ALA A 128 6.27 -4.27 9.12
N ALA A 129 7.47 -3.76 9.39
CA ALA A 129 7.79 -3.13 10.66
C ALA A 129 7.29 -1.67 10.79
N VAL A 130 6.77 -1.08 9.71
CA VAL A 130 6.24 0.28 9.69
C VAL A 130 4.72 0.22 9.47
N SER A 131 3.95 0.78 10.39
CA SER A 131 2.49 0.90 10.28
C SER A 131 2.06 2.22 9.64
N ILE A 132 0.80 2.31 9.24
CA ILE A 132 0.20 3.61 8.84
C ILE A 132 0.21 4.58 10.01
N ALA A 133 0.06 4.13 11.27
CA ALA A 133 0.16 4.99 12.44
C ALA A 133 1.57 5.59 12.61
N ASP A 134 2.63 4.84 12.30
CA ASP A 134 4.01 5.35 12.32
C ASP A 134 4.20 6.45 11.25
N LEU A 135 3.61 6.27 10.05
CA LEU A 135 3.66 7.28 9.01
C LEU A 135 2.89 8.55 9.42
N VAL A 136 1.73 8.40 10.07
CA VAL A 136 0.97 9.53 10.66
C VAL A 136 1.85 10.31 11.63
N GLY A 137 2.49 9.63 12.59
CA GLY A 137 3.41 10.27 13.53
C GLY A 137 4.58 10.98 12.86
N SER A 138 5.12 10.42 11.77
CA SER A 138 6.18 11.06 10.99
C SER A 138 5.69 12.33 10.29
N VAL A 139 4.48 12.31 9.71
CA VAL A 139 3.88 13.51 9.10
C VAL A 139 3.68 14.62 10.13
N GLU A 140 3.22 14.29 11.34
CA GLU A 140 3.05 15.24 12.42
C GLU A 140 4.38 15.86 12.88
N GLN A 141 5.44 15.06 12.92
CA GLN A 141 6.80 15.54 13.25
C GLN A 141 7.35 16.49 12.18
N ASP A 142 7.16 16.16 10.89
CA ASP A 142 7.76 16.88 9.77
C ASP A 142 6.94 18.15 9.40
N SER A 143 5.61 18.08 9.47
CA SER A 143 4.69 19.13 8.99
C SER A 143 3.92 19.82 10.11
N GLY A 144 4.12 19.39 11.35
CA GLY A 144 3.46 19.93 12.54
C GLY A 144 2.14 19.22 12.87
N PRO A 145 1.69 19.32 14.15
CA PRO A 145 0.55 18.56 14.68
C PRO A 145 -0.81 18.96 14.07
N GLN A 146 -0.89 20.09 13.37
CA GLN A 146 -2.12 20.56 12.73
C GLN A 146 -2.26 20.13 11.26
N ALA A 147 -1.25 19.52 10.66
CA ALA A 147 -1.26 19.16 9.23
C ALA A 147 -2.39 18.17 8.91
N LEU A 148 -2.43 17.04 9.59
CA LEU A 148 -3.47 16.02 9.36
C LEU A 148 -4.85 16.45 9.85
N PRO A 149 -5.04 17.06 11.06
CA PRO A 149 -6.33 17.60 11.47
C PRO A 149 -6.92 18.60 10.47
N SER A 150 -6.10 19.47 9.88
CA SER A 150 -6.55 20.42 8.85
C SER A 150 -7.04 19.70 7.58
N ILE A 151 -6.33 18.67 7.16
CA ILE A 151 -6.75 17.81 6.03
C ILE A 151 -8.06 17.09 6.38
N GLY A 152 -8.19 16.51 7.57
CA GLY A 152 -9.40 15.85 8.04
C GLY A 152 -10.61 16.77 8.00
N THR A 153 -10.49 17.97 8.56
CA THR A 153 -11.55 19.00 8.52
C THR A 153 -11.95 19.34 7.07
N TRP A 154 -10.97 19.46 6.18
CA TRP A 154 -11.24 19.73 4.77
C TRP A 154 -11.93 18.55 4.07
N LEU A 155 -11.54 17.30 4.38
CA LEU A 155 -12.17 16.11 3.85
C LEU A 155 -13.64 15.98 4.29
N ASP A 156 -13.92 16.23 5.57
CA ASP A 156 -15.26 16.11 6.16
C ASP A 156 -16.21 17.21 5.69
N ALA A 157 -15.70 18.41 5.35
CA ALA A 157 -16.51 19.54 4.89
C ALA A 157 -17.28 19.25 3.58
N ALA A 158 -16.85 18.30 2.78
CA ALA A 158 -17.54 17.91 1.54
C ALA A 158 -18.90 17.24 1.79
N ASN A 159 -19.11 16.65 2.96
CA ASN A 159 -20.34 15.95 3.33
C ASN A 159 -21.42 16.89 3.90
N GLY A 160 -21.04 18.14 4.21
CA GLY A 160 -21.93 19.15 4.82
C GLY A 160 -22.50 20.21 3.86
N SER A 161 -22.10 20.22 2.57
CA SER A 161 -22.38 21.36 1.67
C SER A 161 -23.62 21.21 0.79
N ASP A 162 -24.43 20.17 0.96
CA ASP A 162 -25.71 19.95 0.23
C ASP A 162 -26.87 19.79 1.24
N GLY A 163 -27.17 20.86 1.94
CA GLY A 163 -28.38 21.04 2.74
C GLY A 163 -29.27 22.10 2.17
#